data_c306850a619f3143737e4352a0c08b20
#
_entry.id   c306850a619f3143737e4352a0c08b20
#
_cell.length_a   1.000
_cell.length_b   1.000
_cell.length_c   1.000
_cell.angle_alpha   90.00
_cell.angle_beta   90.00
_cell.angle_gamma   90.00
#
_symmetry.space_group_name_H-M   'P 1'
#
loop_
_entity.id
_entity.type
_entity.pdbx_description
1 polymer ?
#
loop_
_entity_poly.entity_id
_entity_poly.type
_entity_poly.pdbx_seq_one_letter_code
_entity_poly.pdbx_strand_id
1 'polypeptide(L)'
;MEAVRKQFSKNRYEYDLASAQAVSSMYGVELLPDNVETCRQRLFDTYQQLYNPMGATSSSSCRGDRGELSPELTRCIQFLLRKIILCGDALTMLQQDGQPITFCEWTFIGLNGKVKRRDFELAELLRNVEYDKPKAGEEGLLFADTGEPTFVHLPKREFPLTDYLKLPDYE
;
A
#
# COMPACT_ATOMS: atom_id res chain seq x y z
N MET A 1 -2.71 -4.62 12.70
CA MET A 1 -1.52 -5.01 13.52
C MET A 1 -1.76 -6.24 14.41
N GLU A 2 -2.89 -6.38 15.08
CA GLU A 2 -3.14 -7.56 15.95
C GLU A 2 -3.15 -8.90 15.18
N ALA A 3 -3.79 -8.95 14.01
CA ALA A 3 -3.80 -10.14 13.15
C ALA A 3 -2.38 -10.49 12.67
N VAL A 4 -1.59 -9.49 12.25
CA VAL A 4 -0.19 -9.66 11.84
C VAL A 4 0.63 -10.24 12.99
N ARG A 5 0.46 -9.72 14.21
CA ARG A 5 1.14 -10.23 15.39
C ARG A 5 0.80 -11.68 15.69
N LYS A 6 -0.48 -12.07 15.64
CA LYS A 6 -0.89 -13.46 15.88
C LYS A 6 -0.23 -14.44 14.91
N GLN A 7 -0.07 -14.05 13.67
CA GLN A 7 0.40 -14.94 12.61
C GLN A 7 1.93 -14.95 12.46
N PHE A 8 2.59 -13.80 12.63
CA PHE A 8 4.00 -13.62 12.27
C PHE A 8 4.93 -13.27 13.44
N SER A 9 4.47 -13.32 14.70
CA SER A 9 5.28 -12.92 15.87
C SER A 9 6.54 -13.77 16.10
N LYS A 10 6.67 -14.93 15.44
CA LYS A 10 7.84 -15.81 15.58
C LYS A 10 9.01 -15.45 14.68
N ASN A 11 8.81 -14.63 13.66
CA ASN A 11 9.82 -14.23 12.70
C ASN A 11 9.74 -12.73 12.46
N ARG A 12 10.73 -11.99 12.88
CA ARG A 12 10.77 -10.52 12.75
C ARG A 12 10.63 -10.06 11.31
N TYR A 13 11.36 -10.68 10.40
CA TYR A 13 11.30 -10.31 8.98
C TYR A 13 9.90 -10.48 8.39
N GLU A 14 9.26 -11.61 8.68
CA GLU A 14 7.88 -11.85 8.21
C GLU A 14 6.88 -10.89 8.86
N TYR A 15 7.09 -10.54 10.12
CA TYR A 15 6.28 -9.54 10.81
C TYR A 15 6.42 -8.16 10.17
N ASP A 16 7.66 -7.72 9.90
CA ASP A 16 7.95 -6.44 9.27
C ASP A 16 7.34 -6.37 7.86
N LEU A 17 7.50 -7.42 7.07
CA LEU A 17 6.93 -7.52 5.74
C LEU A 17 5.39 -7.49 5.76
N ALA A 18 4.76 -8.31 6.60
CA ALA A 18 3.31 -8.36 6.73
C ALA A 18 2.73 -7.06 7.29
N SER A 19 3.47 -6.35 8.17
CA SER A 19 3.06 -5.05 8.68
C SER A 19 3.12 -3.96 7.61
N ALA A 20 4.14 -3.96 6.76
CA ALA A 20 4.23 -3.07 5.60
C ALA A 20 3.11 -3.35 4.58
N GLN A 21 2.82 -4.62 4.32
CA GLN A 21 1.71 -5.04 3.47
C GLN A 21 0.35 -4.55 4.02
N ALA A 22 0.14 -4.67 5.34
CA ALA A 22 -1.09 -4.18 5.97
C ALA A 22 -1.24 -2.66 5.84
N VAL A 23 -0.14 -1.89 5.97
CA VAL A 23 -0.17 -0.44 5.75
C VAL A 23 -0.46 -0.12 4.29
N SER A 24 0.15 -0.82 3.34
CA SER A 24 -0.01 -0.56 1.91
C SER A 24 -1.42 -0.83 1.37
N SER A 25 -2.27 -1.53 2.13
CA SER A 25 -3.66 -1.82 1.74
C SER A 25 -4.67 -0.74 2.17
N MET A 26 -4.23 0.29 2.89
CA MET A 26 -5.08 1.43 3.27
C MET A 26 -5.03 2.48 2.17
N TYR A 27 -6.18 3.09 1.85
CA TYR A 27 -6.26 4.18 0.87
C TYR A 27 -7.14 5.29 1.41
N GLY A 28 -6.74 6.54 1.17
CA GLY A 28 -7.51 7.70 1.54
C GLY A 28 -7.23 8.90 0.65
N VAL A 29 -8.28 9.69 0.41
CA VAL A 29 -8.20 11.00 -0.26
C VAL A 29 -8.78 12.03 0.67
N GLU A 30 -8.08 13.12 0.86
CA GLU A 30 -8.49 14.25 1.70
C GLU A 30 -8.23 15.56 0.96
N LEU A 31 -9.17 16.46 1.02
CA LEU A 31 -9.14 17.72 0.28
C LEU A 31 -8.09 18.71 0.81
N LEU A 32 -7.93 18.76 2.14
CA LEU A 32 -7.09 19.74 2.81
C LEU A 32 -5.67 19.19 3.07
N PRO A 33 -4.60 19.86 2.61
CA PRO A 33 -3.22 19.37 2.75
C PRO A 33 -2.77 19.16 4.19
N ASP A 34 -3.20 20.04 5.12
CA ASP A 34 -2.89 19.96 6.54
C ASP A 34 -3.53 18.72 7.20
N ASN A 35 -4.75 18.38 6.79
CA ASN A 35 -5.43 17.15 7.21
C ASN A 35 -4.72 15.91 6.67
N VAL A 36 -4.26 15.95 5.41
CA VAL A 36 -3.47 14.86 4.81
C VAL A 36 -2.23 14.58 5.65
N GLU A 37 -1.46 15.63 5.96
CA GLU A 37 -0.23 15.46 6.73
C GLU A 37 -0.51 15.01 8.18
N THR A 38 -1.53 15.57 8.80
CA THR A 38 -1.99 15.14 10.12
C THR A 38 -2.43 13.68 10.12
N CYS A 39 -3.14 13.24 9.08
CA CYS A 39 -3.57 11.84 8.92
C CYS A 39 -2.34 10.91 8.79
N ARG A 40 -1.40 11.23 7.91
CA ARG A 40 -0.16 10.47 7.72
C ARG A 40 0.63 10.34 9.02
N GLN A 41 0.79 11.45 9.75
CA GLN A 41 1.49 11.44 11.03
C GLN A 41 0.78 10.57 12.07
N ARG A 42 -0.54 10.72 12.23
CA ARG A 42 -1.31 9.90 13.17
C ARG A 42 -1.29 8.41 12.84
N LEU A 43 -1.34 8.07 11.57
CA LEU A 43 -1.22 6.66 11.13
C LEU A 43 0.17 6.11 11.44
N PHE A 44 1.22 6.90 11.22
CA PHE A 44 2.58 6.51 11.55
C PHE A 44 2.78 6.35 13.06
N ASP A 45 2.31 7.29 13.87
CA ASP A 45 2.38 7.22 15.34
C ASP A 45 1.62 5.98 15.87
N THR A 46 0.44 5.70 15.30
CA THR A 46 -0.34 4.51 15.63
C THR A 46 0.40 3.23 15.24
N TYR A 47 1.03 3.22 14.06
CA TYR A 47 1.88 2.12 13.64
C TYR A 47 3.02 1.87 14.62
N GLN A 48 3.76 2.91 15.02
CA GLN A 48 4.84 2.82 16.00
C GLN A 48 4.36 2.28 17.36
N GLN A 49 3.22 2.78 17.85
CA GLN A 49 2.63 2.34 19.12
C GLN A 49 2.22 0.85 19.10
N LEU A 50 1.71 0.38 17.96
CA LEU A 50 1.23 -0.99 17.79
C LEU A 50 2.33 -1.96 17.33
N TYR A 51 3.48 -1.44 16.91
CA TYR A 51 4.59 -2.25 16.46
C TYR A 51 5.20 -3.04 17.63
N ASN A 52 5.07 -4.36 17.56
CA ASN A 52 5.58 -5.27 18.57
C ASN A 52 5.86 -6.65 17.94
N PRO A 53 7.02 -6.84 17.29
CA PRO A 53 7.34 -8.07 16.56
C PRO A 53 7.55 -9.30 17.48
N MET A 54 7.95 -9.08 18.72
CA MET A 54 8.33 -10.17 19.64
C MET A 54 7.19 -10.59 20.60
N GLY A 55 6.01 -10.00 20.50
CA GLY A 55 4.87 -10.35 21.36
C GLY A 55 5.10 -10.13 22.85
N ALA A 56 6.01 -9.21 23.21
CA ALA A 56 6.31 -8.90 24.62
C ALA A 56 5.01 -8.47 25.31
N THR A 57 4.55 -9.32 26.23
CA THR A 57 3.47 -8.96 27.13
C THR A 57 3.94 -7.85 28.05
N SER A 58 3.06 -6.89 28.35
CA SER A 58 3.30 -5.68 29.15
C SER A 58 3.83 -5.92 30.57
N SER A 59 4.15 -7.13 30.95
CA SER A 59 4.66 -7.53 32.27
C SER A 59 6.17 -7.73 32.35
N SER A 60 6.91 -7.62 31.23
CA SER A 60 8.37 -7.67 31.26
C SER A 60 8.92 -6.25 31.52
N SER A 61 9.31 -5.99 32.76
CA SER A 61 9.88 -4.71 33.23
C SER A 61 11.30 -4.41 32.73
N CYS A 62 11.76 -5.05 31.68
CA CYS A 62 13.02 -4.77 31.03
C CYS A 62 12.79 -3.74 29.91
N ARG A 63 13.09 -2.48 30.18
CA ARG A 63 13.00 -1.31 29.29
C ARG A 63 13.91 -1.37 28.05
N GLY A 64 14.42 -2.53 27.65
CA GLY A 64 15.47 -2.67 26.62
C GLY A 64 15.10 -3.37 25.34
N ASP A 65 13.93 -4.03 25.21
CA ASP A 65 13.68 -4.92 24.06
C ASP A 65 12.26 -4.87 23.48
N ARG A 66 11.69 -3.67 23.41
CA ARG A 66 10.65 -3.42 22.41
C ARG A 66 11.41 -3.33 21.09
N GLY A 67 11.25 -4.33 20.23
CA GLY A 67 11.93 -4.33 18.92
C GLY A 67 11.75 -2.99 18.24
N GLU A 68 12.80 -2.15 18.26
CA GLU A 68 12.77 -0.85 17.61
C GLU A 68 12.55 -1.02 16.12
N LEU A 69 11.76 -0.09 15.54
CA LEU A 69 11.64 0.03 14.08
C LEU A 69 13.03 0.30 13.50
N SER A 70 13.42 -0.48 12.51
CA SER A 70 14.64 -0.15 11.78
C SER A 70 14.45 1.15 10.99
N PRO A 71 15.53 1.92 10.75
CA PRO A 71 15.46 3.13 9.95
C PRO A 71 14.90 2.87 8.55
N GLU A 72 15.23 1.71 7.95
CA GLU A 72 14.76 1.30 6.62
C GLU A 72 13.26 1.05 6.63
N LEU A 73 12.75 0.32 7.63
CA LEU A 73 11.32 0.07 7.77
C LEU A 73 10.55 1.37 8.04
N THR A 74 11.11 2.25 8.88
CA THR A 74 10.55 3.58 9.14
C THR A 74 10.37 4.37 7.84
N ARG A 75 11.43 4.47 7.02
CA ARG A 75 11.39 5.13 5.72
C ARG A 75 10.36 4.48 4.77
N CYS A 76 10.31 3.16 4.75
CA CYS A 76 9.36 2.41 3.95
C CYS A 76 7.90 2.72 4.34
N ILE A 77 7.56 2.65 5.63
CA ILE A 77 6.21 2.94 6.12
C ILE A 77 5.80 4.39 5.82
N GLN A 78 6.69 5.37 6.09
CA GLN A 78 6.43 6.77 5.76
C GLN A 78 6.24 6.98 4.25
N PHE A 79 7.00 6.30 3.42
CA PHE A 79 6.84 6.34 1.96
C PHE A 79 5.49 5.77 1.54
N LEU A 80 5.11 4.59 2.04
CA LEU A 80 3.82 3.97 1.75
C LEU A 80 2.68 4.93 2.13
N LEU A 81 2.71 5.52 3.33
CA LEU A 81 1.69 6.47 3.78
C LEU A 81 1.57 7.69 2.85
N ARG A 82 2.69 8.20 2.31
CA ARG A 82 2.65 9.29 1.31
C ARG A 82 1.98 8.88 0.00
N LYS A 83 2.10 7.61 -0.39
CA LYS A 83 1.55 7.10 -1.66
C LYS A 83 0.11 6.59 -1.58
N ILE A 84 -0.41 6.35 -0.37
CA ILE A 84 -1.77 5.83 -0.15
C ILE A 84 -2.73 6.86 0.46
N ILE A 85 -2.23 7.87 1.20
CA ILE A 85 -3.03 8.99 1.71
C ILE A 85 -2.73 10.20 0.84
N LEU A 86 -3.66 10.55 -0.03
CA LEU A 86 -3.46 11.52 -1.10
C LEU A 86 -4.23 12.81 -0.84
N CYS A 87 -3.65 13.93 -1.29
CA CYS A 87 -4.31 15.23 -1.29
C CYS A 87 -5.06 15.43 -2.61
N GLY A 88 -6.36 15.69 -2.54
CA GLY A 88 -7.16 15.94 -3.73
C GLY A 88 -8.65 15.94 -3.43
N ASP A 89 -9.43 16.29 -4.44
CA ASP A 89 -10.88 16.25 -4.39
C ASP A 89 -11.39 14.93 -5.00
N ALA A 90 -11.96 14.08 -4.16
CA ALA A 90 -12.49 12.79 -4.60
C ALA A 90 -13.71 12.90 -5.54
N LEU A 91 -14.41 14.05 -5.57
CA LEU A 91 -15.55 14.26 -6.46
C LEU A 91 -15.08 14.62 -7.87
N THR A 92 -14.06 15.46 -8.00
CA THR A 92 -13.46 15.83 -9.28
C THR A 92 -12.36 14.86 -9.72
N MET A 93 -11.87 14.01 -8.78
CA MET A 93 -10.76 13.06 -8.98
C MET A 93 -9.44 13.75 -9.34
N LEU A 94 -9.29 15.01 -8.96
CA LEU A 94 -8.13 15.84 -9.25
C LEU A 94 -7.38 16.23 -7.97
N GLN A 95 -6.07 16.35 -8.10
CA GLN A 95 -5.21 16.99 -7.11
C GLN A 95 -5.33 18.51 -7.19
N GLN A 96 -4.77 19.24 -6.23
CA GLN A 96 -4.83 20.71 -6.19
C GLN A 96 -4.14 21.38 -7.40
N ASP A 97 -3.16 20.72 -8.00
CA ASP A 97 -2.45 21.17 -9.20
C ASP A 97 -3.19 20.81 -10.50
N GLY A 98 -4.40 20.24 -10.41
CA GLY A 98 -5.22 19.82 -11.55
C GLY A 98 -4.79 18.48 -12.16
N GLN A 99 -3.78 17.81 -11.62
CA GLN A 99 -3.41 16.48 -12.08
C GLN A 99 -4.38 15.42 -11.56
N PRO A 100 -4.60 14.32 -12.29
CA PRO A 100 -5.42 13.21 -11.82
C PRO A 100 -4.87 12.60 -10.52
N ILE A 101 -5.78 12.25 -9.58
CA ILE A 101 -5.40 11.45 -8.42
C ILE A 101 -4.97 10.07 -8.90
N THR A 102 -3.75 9.67 -8.51
CA THR A 102 -3.14 8.40 -8.91
C THR A 102 -2.87 7.54 -7.68
N PHE A 103 -3.48 6.36 -7.62
CA PHE A 103 -3.23 5.38 -6.57
C PHE A 103 -2.14 4.39 -6.96
N CYS A 104 -1.35 3.98 -5.97
CA CYS A 104 -0.35 2.94 -6.12
C CYS A 104 -0.92 1.61 -5.62
N GLU A 105 -0.96 0.62 -6.48
CA GLU A 105 -1.21 -0.76 -6.09
C GLU A 105 0.12 -1.46 -5.77
N TRP A 106 0.13 -2.21 -4.67
CA TRP A 106 1.30 -2.91 -4.15
C TRP A 106 1.05 -4.41 -4.13
N THR A 107 1.75 -5.15 -4.98
CA THR A 107 1.67 -6.62 -5.01
C THR A 107 2.92 -7.21 -4.35
N PHE A 108 2.78 -7.75 -3.14
CA PHE A 108 3.84 -8.45 -2.43
C PHE A 108 3.95 -9.88 -2.95
N ILE A 109 5.16 -10.30 -3.31
CA ILE A 109 5.43 -11.61 -3.91
C ILE A 109 5.89 -12.59 -2.81
N GLY A 110 4.97 -13.36 -2.27
CA GLY A 110 5.28 -14.31 -1.20
C GLY A 110 5.91 -13.64 0.02
N LEU A 111 6.81 -14.36 0.70
CA LEU A 111 7.53 -13.87 1.89
C LEU A 111 8.98 -13.46 1.59
N ASN A 112 9.32 -13.19 0.33
CA ASN A 112 10.68 -12.86 -0.09
C ASN A 112 11.00 -11.35 -0.09
N GLY A 113 10.05 -10.51 0.37
CA GLY A 113 10.20 -9.07 0.44
C GLY A 113 10.14 -8.34 -0.89
N LYS A 114 9.84 -9.03 -1.98
CA LYS A 114 9.71 -8.41 -3.29
C LYS A 114 8.32 -7.86 -3.48
N VAL A 115 8.26 -6.63 -4.01
CA VAL A 115 7.02 -5.88 -4.25
C VAL A 115 7.01 -5.35 -5.67
N LYS A 116 5.89 -5.51 -6.35
CA LYS A 116 5.59 -4.85 -7.62
C LYS A 116 4.66 -3.67 -7.34
N ARG A 117 5.01 -2.48 -7.85
CA ARG A 117 4.16 -1.29 -7.82
C ARG A 117 3.54 -1.06 -9.19
N ARG A 118 2.24 -0.76 -9.19
CA ARG A 118 1.50 -0.29 -10.36
C ARG A 118 0.70 0.95 -9.97
N ASP A 119 0.71 1.96 -10.82
CA ASP A 119 0.01 3.21 -10.58
C ASP A 119 -1.24 3.28 -11.48
N PHE A 120 -2.40 3.62 -10.89
CA PHE A 120 -3.69 3.74 -11.56
C PHE A 120 -4.31 5.10 -11.29
N GLU A 121 -4.90 5.73 -12.29
CA GLU A 121 -5.70 6.93 -12.09
C GLU A 121 -7.05 6.57 -11.46
N LEU A 122 -7.46 7.32 -10.43
CA LEU A 122 -8.72 7.09 -9.73
C LEU A 122 -9.92 7.13 -10.68
N ALA A 123 -9.92 8.07 -11.61
CA ALA A 123 -10.97 8.22 -12.60
C ALA A 123 -11.13 6.97 -13.48
N GLU A 124 -10.02 6.34 -13.87
CA GLU A 124 -10.05 5.12 -14.67
C GLU A 124 -10.54 3.92 -13.87
N LEU A 125 -10.17 3.82 -12.58
CA LEU A 125 -10.64 2.75 -11.70
C LEU A 125 -12.15 2.80 -11.45
N LEU A 126 -12.75 4.00 -11.46
CA LEU A 126 -14.18 4.21 -11.23
C LEU A 126 -15.01 4.20 -12.52
N ARG A 127 -14.37 4.31 -13.67
CA ARG A 127 -15.07 4.11 -14.94
C ARG A 127 -15.40 2.63 -15.10
N ASN A 128 -16.69 2.29 -15.03
CA ASN A 128 -17.17 1.04 -15.60
C ASN A 128 -17.07 1.15 -17.13
N VAL A 129 -15.88 0.92 -17.67
CA VAL A 129 -15.68 0.87 -19.11
C VAL A 129 -16.35 -0.42 -19.57
N GLU A 130 -17.51 -0.30 -20.26
CA GLU A 130 -17.95 -1.38 -21.14
C GLU A 130 -16.83 -1.61 -22.15
N TYR A 131 -16.13 -2.70 -22.00
CA TYR A 131 -15.06 -3.07 -22.92
C TYR A 131 -15.71 -3.36 -24.29
N ASP A 132 -15.45 -2.50 -25.26
CA ASP A 132 -15.57 -2.87 -26.66
C ASP A 132 -14.74 -4.15 -26.85
N LYS A 133 -15.37 -5.20 -27.39
CA LYS A 133 -14.75 -6.52 -27.56
C LYS A 133 -13.34 -6.37 -28.11
N PRO A 134 -12.30 -6.90 -27.41
CA PRO A 134 -10.95 -6.82 -27.94
C PRO A 134 -10.90 -7.46 -29.32
N LYS A 135 -10.23 -6.78 -30.24
CA LYS A 135 -9.93 -7.36 -31.55
C LYS A 135 -9.09 -8.61 -31.33
N ALA A 136 -9.45 -9.69 -32.00
CA ALA A 136 -8.77 -10.98 -31.90
C ALA A 136 -7.24 -10.79 -32.05
N GLY A 137 -6.48 -11.05 -30.96
CA GLY A 137 -5.03 -10.92 -30.93
C GLY A 137 -4.45 -10.09 -29.78
N GLU A 138 -5.26 -9.37 -28.98
CA GLU A 138 -4.78 -8.68 -27.79
C GLU A 138 -4.77 -9.61 -26.58
N GLU A 139 -3.57 -9.94 -26.12
CA GLU A 139 -3.35 -10.71 -24.89
C GLU A 139 -3.80 -9.87 -23.68
N GLY A 140 -4.76 -10.35 -22.90
CA GLY A 140 -5.16 -9.71 -21.65
C GLY A 140 -6.59 -9.96 -21.17
N LEU A 141 -7.37 -10.79 -21.85
CA LEU A 141 -8.71 -11.16 -21.38
C LEU A 141 -8.59 -12.25 -20.30
N LEU A 142 -8.76 -11.85 -19.05
CA LEU A 142 -9.11 -12.78 -17.98
C LEU A 142 -10.64 -12.96 -18.00
N PHE A 143 -11.09 -14.19 -18.16
CA PHE A 143 -12.50 -14.54 -17.98
C PHE A 143 -12.73 -14.88 -16.51
N ALA A 144 -13.83 -14.39 -15.94
CA ALA A 144 -14.30 -14.91 -14.66
C ALA A 144 -14.73 -16.38 -14.87
N ASP A 145 -14.76 -17.18 -13.78
CA ASP A 145 -15.23 -18.58 -13.82
C ASP A 145 -16.63 -18.74 -14.39
N THR A 146 -17.40 -17.66 -14.50
CA THR A 146 -18.72 -17.58 -15.12
C THR A 146 -18.69 -17.43 -16.65
N GLY A 147 -17.50 -17.26 -17.26
CA GLY A 147 -17.35 -17.00 -18.70
C GLY A 147 -17.70 -15.57 -19.12
N GLU A 148 -17.99 -14.67 -18.18
CA GLU A 148 -18.20 -13.26 -18.46
C GLU A 148 -16.85 -12.50 -18.54
N PRO A 149 -16.72 -11.49 -19.43
CA PRO A 149 -15.50 -10.71 -19.55
C PRO A 149 -15.24 -9.95 -18.25
N THR A 150 -14.07 -10.18 -17.64
CA THR A 150 -13.63 -9.46 -16.45
C THR A 150 -12.88 -8.19 -16.88
N PHE A 151 -13.31 -7.03 -16.37
CA PHE A 151 -12.65 -5.76 -16.64
C PHE A 151 -11.30 -5.72 -15.92
N VAL A 152 -10.22 -5.61 -16.68
CA VAL A 152 -8.87 -5.40 -16.15
C VAL A 152 -8.48 -3.96 -16.43
N HIS A 153 -8.33 -3.17 -15.36
CA HIS A 153 -7.82 -1.82 -15.51
C HIS A 153 -6.34 -1.85 -15.87
N LEU A 154 -5.97 -1.14 -16.93
CA LEU A 154 -4.57 -1.02 -17.33
C LEU A 154 -3.87 0.01 -16.43
N PRO A 155 -2.70 -0.32 -15.85
CA PRO A 155 -1.95 0.63 -15.06
C PRO A 155 -1.39 1.74 -15.95
N LYS A 156 -1.44 2.99 -15.47
CA LYS A 156 -0.80 4.13 -16.11
C LYS A 156 0.74 3.98 -16.15
N ARG A 157 1.28 3.36 -15.10
CA ARG A 157 2.72 3.12 -14.94
C ARG A 157 2.97 1.83 -14.16
N GLU A 158 3.94 1.05 -14.61
CA GLU A 158 4.45 -0.11 -13.88
C GLU A 158 5.91 0.11 -13.49
N PHE A 159 6.28 -0.39 -12.31
CA PHE A 159 7.63 -0.30 -11.79
C PHE A 159 8.27 -1.69 -11.73
N PRO A 160 9.61 -1.76 -11.80
CA PRO A 160 10.31 -3.02 -11.67
C PRO A 160 10.09 -3.65 -10.29
N LEU A 161 10.21 -4.97 -10.24
CA LEU A 161 10.16 -5.72 -8.99
C LEU A 161 11.30 -5.28 -8.06
N THR A 162 10.94 -4.79 -6.87
CA THR A 162 11.87 -4.15 -5.94
C THR A 162 11.72 -4.74 -4.54
N ASP A 163 12.77 -4.64 -3.73
CA ASP A 163 12.70 -4.95 -2.29
C ASP A 163 11.86 -3.91 -1.57
N TYR A 164 10.96 -4.35 -0.66
CA TYR A 164 10.03 -3.44 0.02
C TYR A 164 10.73 -2.35 0.84
N LEU A 165 11.90 -2.63 1.42
CA LEU A 165 12.68 -1.63 2.16
C LEU A 165 13.34 -0.58 1.26
N LYS A 166 13.46 -0.89 -0.04
CA LYS A 166 14.03 0.02 -1.05
C LYS A 166 12.97 0.79 -1.83
N LEU A 167 11.68 0.62 -1.54
CA LEU A 167 10.61 1.37 -2.19
C LEU A 167 10.82 2.88 -2.19
N PRO A 168 11.33 3.51 -1.10
CA PRO A 168 11.58 4.95 -1.09
C PRO A 168 12.64 5.44 -2.09
N ASP A 169 13.46 4.55 -2.60
CA ASP A 169 14.54 4.87 -3.55
C ASP A 169 14.06 4.88 -5.01
N TYR A 170 12.79 4.48 -5.26
CA TYR A 170 12.16 4.40 -6.58
C TYR A 170 10.94 5.34 -6.65
N GLU A 171 11.18 6.62 -6.85
CA GLU A 171 10.13 7.61 -7.15
C GLU A 171 9.89 7.81 -8.65
#